data_23a812aa25bd07f0c9c9652c6e55789a
#
_entry.id   23a812aa25bd07f0c9c9652c6e55789a
#
_cell.length_a   1.000
_cell.length_b   1.000
_cell.length_c   1.000
_cell.angle_alpha   90.00
_cell.angle_beta   90.00
_cell.angle_gamma   90.00
#
_symmetry.space_group_name_H-M   'P 1'
#
loop_
_entity.id
_entity.type
_entity.pdbx_description
1 polymer ?
#
loop_
_entity_poly.entity_id
_entity_poly.type
_entity_poly.pdbx_seq_one_letter_code
_entity_poly.pdbx_strand_id
1 'polypeptide(L)'
;MKLINYVIIVFIFSITSSFSINQTEFQNWKKKFRKIALQNNISAKTFDITMSNIKYLPNVIKYDRYQPEFYENTKTYVSKRTSSKKVSKGVKFYKDNNELIDAVEKKFGIEKELLLALMGIETNFGTYVGKMDILSSLATLSFDKRRSEFFSNELLTLLILIEKKQIDYKTLYGSWAGAFGFFQFMPSTIKNLSLIHISEPTRQWQ
;
A
#
# COMPACT_ATOMS: atom_id res chain seq x y z
N MET A 1 -0.74 7.85 -48.13
CA MET A 1 -0.42 6.65 -47.35
C MET A 1 0.98 6.61 -46.74
N LYS A 2 2.05 7.01 -47.43
CA LYS A 2 3.43 6.99 -46.87
C LYS A 2 3.67 7.96 -45.70
N LEU A 3 3.04 9.13 -45.66
CA LEU A 3 3.22 10.12 -44.57
C LEU A 3 2.64 9.68 -43.25
N ILE A 4 1.51 8.94 -43.26
CA ILE A 4 0.82 8.43 -42.07
C ILE A 4 1.68 7.38 -41.37
N ASN A 5 2.37 6.54 -42.13
CA ASN A 5 3.27 5.51 -41.57
C ASN A 5 4.48 6.12 -40.84
N TYR A 6 5.03 7.23 -41.35
CA TYR A 6 6.15 7.94 -40.69
C TYR A 6 5.71 8.57 -39.37
N VAL A 7 4.54 9.16 -39.30
CA VAL A 7 4.00 9.77 -38.06
C VAL A 7 3.77 8.72 -36.98
N ILE A 8 3.25 7.55 -37.36
CA ILE A 8 3.02 6.45 -36.41
C ILE A 8 4.37 5.90 -35.87
N ILE A 9 5.37 5.73 -36.72
CA ILE A 9 6.70 5.24 -36.32
C ILE A 9 7.38 6.22 -35.38
N VAL A 10 7.33 7.53 -35.64
CA VAL A 10 7.89 8.57 -34.74
C VAL A 10 7.17 8.61 -33.41
N PHE A 11 5.83 8.42 -33.39
CA PHE A 11 5.06 8.40 -32.15
C PHE A 11 5.37 7.18 -31.28
N ILE A 12 5.54 5.99 -31.88
CA ILE A 12 5.93 4.77 -31.16
C ILE A 12 7.35 4.91 -30.58
N PHE A 13 8.29 5.51 -31.33
CA PHE A 13 9.66 5.73 -30.86
C PHE A 13 9.75 6.72 -29.70
N SER A 14 8.89 7.76 -29.69
CA SER A 14 8.82 8.74 -28.61
C SER A 14 8.30 8.16 -27.31
N ILE A 15 7.32 7.26 -27.36
CA ILE A 15 6.74 6.60 -26.17
C ILE A 15 7.73 5.63 -25.54
N THR A 16 8.46 4.86 -26.35
CA THR A 16 9.46 3.91 -25.85
C THR A 16 10.65 4.60 -25.21
N SER A 17 11.08 5.73 -25.74
CA SER A 17 12.18 6.52 -25.20
C SER A 17 11.86 7.10 -23.83
N SER A 18 10.68 7.66 -23.62
CA SER A 18 10.25 8.23 -22.32
C SER A 18 10.14 7.16 -21.22
N PHE A 19 9.64 5.97 -21.55
CA PHE A 19 9.56 4.86 -20.60
C PHE A 19 10.95 4.33 -20.21
N SER A 20 11.87 4.25 -21.18
CA SER A 20 13.26 3.81 -20.95
C SER A 20 14.04 4.78 -20.06
N ILE A 21 13.86 6.09 -20.24
CA ILE A 21 14.50 7.13 -19.41
C ILE A 21 14.04 6.99 -17.94
N ASN A 22 12.75 6.90 -17.69
CA ASN A 22 12.21 6.76 -16.34
C ASN A 22 12.70 5.47 -15.64
N GLN A 23 12.84 4.38 -16.38
CA GLN A 23 13.34 3.12 -15.82
C GLN A 23 14.80 3.23 -15.40
N THR A 24 15.65 3.87 -16.20
CA THR A 24 17.07 4.11 -15.89
C THR A 24 17.22 5.03 -14.68
N GLU A 25 16.45 6.11 -14.63
CA GLU A 25 16.44 7.04 -13.50
C GLU A 25 15.97 6.37 -12.21
N PHE A 26 14.95 5.51 -12.28
CA PHE A 26 14.48 4.71 -11.14
C PHE A 26 15.56 3.76 -10.61
N GLN A 27 16.34 3.10 -11.49
CA GLN A 27 17.47 2.27 -11.07
C GLN A 27 18.59 3.10 -10.42
N ASN A 28 18.86 4.30 -10.92
CA ASN A 28 19.84 5.21 -10.33
C ASN A 28 19.37 5.72 -8.95
N TRP A 29 18.07 6.03 -8.82
CA TRP A 29 17.46 6.35 -7.52
C TRP A 29 17.61 5.17 -6.55
N LYS A 30 17.31 3.94 -6.95
CA LYS A 30 17.46 2.74 -6.12
C LYS A 30 18.88 2.58 -5.57
N LYS A 31 19.90 2.82 -6.39
CA LYS A 31 21.31 2.80 -5.97
C LYS A 31 21.60 3.87 -4.90
N LYS A 32 21.05 5.07 -5.05
CA LYS A 32 21.18 6.15 -4.05
C LYS A 32 20.44 5.79 -2.76
N PHE A 33 19.22 5.28 -2.88
CA PHE A 33 18.40 4.88 -1.74
C PHE A 33 19.03 3.72 -0.94
N ARG A 34 19.75 2.82 -1.60
CA ARG A 34 20.54 1.77 -0.93
C ARG A 34 21.52 2.33 0.09
N LYS A 35 22.23 3.41 -0.25
CA LYS A 35 23.16 4.05 0.69
C LYS A 35 22.43 4.58 1.93
N ILE A 36 21.27 5.21 1.73
CA ILE A 36 20.44 5.72 2.82
C ILE A 36 19.93 4.56 3.70
N ALA A 37 19.48 3.46 3.11
CA ALA A 37 19.01 2.29 3.84
C ALA A 37 20.12 1.69 4.73
N LEU A 38 21.33 1.53 4.20
CA LEU A 38 22.47 1.02 4.97
C LEU A 38 22.85 1.94 6.14
N GLN A 39 22.78 3.26 5.96
CA GLN A 39 22.99 4.25 7.02
C GLN A 39 21.90 4.19 8.10
N ASN A 40 20.73 3.64 7.81
CA ASN A 40 19.61 3.44 8.74
C ASN A 40 19.58 2.02 9.34
N ASN A 41 20.73 1.34 9.42
CA ASN A 41 20.88 0.02 10.01
C ASN A 41 20.10 -1.11 9.31
N ILE A 42 19.82 -0.96 8.01
CA ILE A 42 19.26 -2.04 7.18
C ILE A 42 20.45 -2.77 6.55
N SER A 43 20.54 -4.08 6.74
CA SER A 43 21.64 -4.87 6.17
C SER A 43 21.59 -4.89 4.65
N ALA A 44 22.77 -5.01 4.02
CA ALA A 44 22.86 -5.17 2.57
C ALA A 44 22.04 -6.37 2.10
N LYS A 45 22.03 -7.46 2.86
CA LYS A 45 21.26 -8.68 2.56
C LYS A 45 19.76 -8.39 2.50
N THR A 46 19.21 -7.75 3.51
CA THR A 46 17.77 -7.40 3.55
C THR A 46 17.41 -6.48 2.40
N PHE A 47 18.21 -5.42 2.18
CA PHE A 47 17.96 -4.51 1.07
C PHE A 47 17.98 -5.23 -0.29
N ASP A 48 19.02 -6.01 -0.54
CA ASP A 48 19.22 -6.66 -1.83
C ASP A 48 18.11 -7.71 -2.09
N ILE A 49 17.68 -8.46 -1.09
CA ILE A 49 16.59 -9.44 -1.22
C ILE A 49 15.24 -8.73 -1.48
N THR A 50 14.91 -7.70 -0.72
CA THR A 50 13.60 -7.03 -0.80
C THR A 50 13.47 -6.13 -2.01
N MET A 51 14.56 -5.45 -2.38
CA MET A 51 14.57 -4.44 -3.45
C MET A 51 15.04 -4.97 -4.82
N SER A 52 15.45 -6.26 -4.92
CA SER A 52 15.91 -6.85 -6.18
C SER A 52 14.82 -6.81 -7.26
N ASN A 53 13.61 -7.21 -6.91
CA ASN A 53 12.50 -7.43 -7.83
C ASN A 53 11.50 -6.26 -7.89
N ILE A 54 11.77 -5.13 -7.24
CA ILE A 54 10.87 -3.97 -7.31
C ILE A 54 10.74 -3.43 -8.73
N LYS A 55 9.53 -3.00 -9.05
CA LYS A 55 9.16 -2.46 -10.35
C LYS A 55 8.79 -0.98 -10.25
N TYR A 56 9.13 -0.21 -11.25
CA TYR A 56 8.56 1.12 -11.42
C TYR A 56 7.11 1.00 -11.87
N LEU A 57 6.18 1.58 -11.12
CA LEU A 57 4.73 1.45 -11.32
C LEU A 57 4.10 2.81 -11.66
N PRO A 58 4.10 3.28 -12.93
CA PRO A 58 3.59 4.61 -13.28
C PRO A 58 2.13 4.86 -12.88
N ASN A 59 1.31 3.80 -12.82
CA ASN A 59 -0.10 3.93 -12.39
C ASN A 59 -0.23 4.33 -10.92
N VAL A 60 0.72 3.97 -10.07
CA VAL A 60 0.74 4.39 -8.66
C VAL A 60 0.86 5.91 -8.55
N ILE A 61 1.68 6.53 -9.41
CA ILE A 61 1.81 7.99 -9.49
C ILE A 61 0.49 8.64 -9.94
N LYS A 62 -0.24 8.00 -10.88
CA LYS A 62 -1.56 8.49 -11.30
C LYS A 62 -2.57 8.45 -10.16
N TYR A 63 -2.59 7.35 -9.39
CA TYR A 63 -3.48 7.22 -8.21
C TYR A 63 -3.14 8.26 -7.14
N ASP A 64 -1.85 8.54 -6.89
CA ASP A 64 -1.42 9.58 -5.96
C ASP A 64 -1.88 10.99 -6.36
N ARG A 65 -1.99 11.25 -7.65
CA ARG A 65 -2.43 12.56 -8.19
C ARG A 65 -3.93 12.70 -8.31
N TYR A 66 -4.67 11.59 -8.36
CA TYR A 66 -6.12 11.59 -8.47
C TYR A 66 -6.72 10.75 -7.34
N GLN A 67 -7.22 11.45 -6.33
CA GLN A 67 -7.86 10.85 -5.15
C GLN A 67 -9.34 11.28 -5.16
N PRO A 68 -10.29 10.34 -5.31
CA PRO A 68 -11.73 10.63 -5.46
C PRO A 68 -12.29 11.48 -4.32
N GLU A 69 -11.77 11.33 -3.10
CA GLU A 69 -12.20 12.08 -1.91
C GLU A 69 -12.07 13.60 -2.04
N PHE A 70 -11.23 14.09 -2.94
CA PHE A 70 -11.09 15.53 -3.22
C PHE A 70 -12.06 16.04 -4.29
N TYR A 71 -12.74 15.13 -5.01
CA TYR A 71 -13.61 15.47 -6.13
C TYR A 71 -15.07 15.08 -5.90
N GLU A 72 -15.35 14.16 -4.97
CA GLU A 72 -16.71 13.76 -4.60
C GLU A 72 -17.28 14.68 -3.51
N ASN A 73 -18.58 15.03 -3.60
CA ASN A 73 -19.23 15.69 -2.50
C ASN A 73 -19.42 14.72 -1.32
N THR A 74 -19.42 15.23 -0.10
CA THR A 74 -19.48 14.44 1.15
C THR A 74 -20.67 13.48 1.21
N LYS A 75 -21.85 13.89 0.75
CA LYS A 75 -23.05 13.04 0.75
C LYS A 75 -22.87 11.81 -0.14
N THR A 76 -22.35 12.01 -1.34
CA THR A 76 -22.05 10.90 -2.28
C THR A 76 -20.96 9.99 -1.71
N TYR A 77 -19.92 10.58 -1.17
CA TYR A 77 -18.81 9.84 -0.55
C TYR A 77 -19.31 8.94 0.58
N VAL A 78 -20.09 9.49 1.52
CA VAL A 78 -20.64 8.74 2.66
C VAL A 78 -21.60 7.66 2.18
N SER A 79 -22.56 7.98 1.30
CA SER A 79 -23.57 7.02 0.85
C SER A 79 -22.98 5.79 0.14
N LYS A 80 -21.90 5.98 -0.62
CA LYS A 80 -21.18 4.86 -1.25
C LYS A 80 -20.52 3.92 -0.22
N ARG A 81 -20.11 4.46 0.93
CA ARG A 81 -19.37 3.72 1.97
C ARG A 81 -20.27 3.13 3.07
N THR A 82 -21.53 3.61 3.18
CA THR A 82 -22.48 3.18 4.20
C THR A 82 -23.73 2.52 3.58
N SER A 83 -23.58 1.82 2.46
CA SER A 83 -24.68 1.14 1.81
C SER A 83 -25.27 0.02 2.69
N SER A 84 -26.60 -0.21 2.57
CA SER A 84 -27.29 -1.28 3.29
C SER A 84 -26.63 -2.65 3.09
N LYS A 85 -26.11 -2.92 1.90
CA LYS A 85 -25.36 -4.15 1.61
C LYS A 85 -24.08 -4.26 2.46
N LYS A 86 -23.36 -3.14 2.65
CA LYS A 86 -22.14 -3.14 3.49
C LYS A 86 -22.49 -3.31 4.97
N VAL A 87 -23.56 -2.66 5.44
CA VAL A 87 -24.05 -2.82 6.80
C VAL A 87 -24.46 -4.27 7.06
N SER A 88 -25.26 -4.87 6.18
CA SER A 88 -25.67 -6.30 6.31
C SER A 88 -24.45 -7.24 6.33
N LYS A 89 -23.42 -6.94 5.55
CA LYS A 89 -22.17 -7.70 5.56
C LYS A 89 -21.44 -7.58 6.91
N GLY A 90 -21.42 -6.38 7.49
CA GLY A 90 -20.83 -6.14 8.81
C GLY A 90 -21.54 -6.89 9.93
N VAL A 91 -22.88 -6.87 9.91
CA VAL A 91 -23.70 -7.64 10.85
C VAL A 91 -23.43 -9.15 10.71
N LYS A 92 -23.34 -9.65 9.48
CA LYS A 92 -22.97 -11.05 9.25
C LYS A 92 -21.56 -11.34 9.77
N PHE A 93 -20.58 -10.50 9.44
CA PHE A 93 -19.20 -10.67 9.91
C PHE A 93 -19.10 -10.69 11.42
N TYR A 94 -19.85 -9.82 12.12
CA TYR A 94 -19.93 -9.84 13.58
C TYR A 94 -20.49 -11.16 14.10
N LYS A 95 -21.63 -11.63 13.55
CA LYS A 95 -22.24 -12.91 13.96
C LYS A 95 -21.30 -14.10 13.80
N ASP A 96 -20.49 -14.09 12.73
CA ASP A 96 -19.54 -15.15 12.42
C ASP A 96 -18.27 -15.10 13.31
N ASN A 97 -18.00 -13.94 13.98
CA ASN A 97 -16.77 -13.69 14.74
C ASN A 97 -17.03 -13.01 16.10
N ASN A 98 -18.23 -13.14 16.66
CA ASN A 98 -18.66 -12.38 17.84
C ASN A 98 -17.75 -12.62 19.06
N GLU A 99 -17.36 -13.86 19.35
CA GLU A 99 -16.50 -14.19 20.49
C GLU A 99 -15.19 -13.39 20.48
N LEU A 100 -14.54 -13.31 19.32
CA LEU A 100 -13.30 -12.56 19.18
C LEU A 100 -13.53 -11.05 19.29
N ILE A 101 -14.56 -10.54 18.62
CA ILE A 101 -14.86 -9.10 18.59
C ILE A 101 -15.27 -8.61 19.97
N ASP A 102 -16.12 -9.34 20.67
CA ASP A 102 -16.53 -9.02 22.05
C ASP A 102 -15.33 -9.13 23.03
N ALA A 103 -14.42 -10.09 22.82
CA ALA A 103 -13.18 -10.17 23.60
C ALA A 103 -12.27 -8.96 23.38
N VAL A 104 -12.16 -8.45 22.15
CA VAL A 104 -11.41 -7.23 21.82
C VAL A 104 -12.07 -6.02 22.47
N GLU A 105 -13.39 -5.85 22.35
CA GLU A 105 -14.14 -4.77 23.00
C GLU A 105 -13.89 -4.78 24.51
N LYS A 106 -14.07 -5.93 25.16
CA LYS A 106 -13.87 -6.09 26.60
C LYS A 106 -12.43 -5.81 27.04
N LYS A 107 -11.45 -6.25 26.27
CA LYS A 107 -10.03 -6.13 26.62
C LYS A 107 -9.49 -4.73 26.44
N PHE A 108 -9.93 -4.03 25.39
CA PHE A 108 -9.33 -2.75 24.96
C PHE A 108 -10.28 -1.57 25.13
N GLY A 109 -11.55 -1.78 25.51
CA GLY A 109 -12.55 -0.72 25.67
C GLY A 109 -12.89 -0.01 24.35
N ILE A 110 -12.74 -0.68 23.22
CA ILE A 110 -13.07 -0.16 21.89
C ILE A 110 -14.45 -0.67 21.49
N GLU A 111 -15.39 0.23 21.22
CA GLU A 111 -16.72 -0.13 20.74
C GLU A 111 -16.61 -1.02 19.49
N LYS A 112 -17.26 -2.17 19.53
CA LYS A 112 -17.23 -3.15 18.42
C LYS A 112 -17.78 -2.57 17.12
N GLU A 113 -18.77 -1.67 17.21
CA GLU A 113 -19.36 -0.99 16.06
C GLU A 113 -18.30 -0.12 15.34
N LEU A 114 -17.44 0.56 16.09
CA LEU A 114 -16.33 1.34 15.53
C LEU A 114 -15.30 0.44 14.86
N LEU A 115 -14.91 -0.65 15.53
CA LEU A 115 -13.97 -1.64 14.97
C LEU A 115 -14.50 -2.21 13.65
N LEU A 116 -15.76 -2.64 13.63
CA LEU A 116 -16.42 -3.18 12.45
C LEU A 116 -16.58 -2.14 11.34
N ALA A 117 -16.90 -0.89 11.68
CA ALA A 117 -17.02 0.19 10.71
C ALA A 117 -15.67 0.43 10.01
N LEU A 118 -14.56 0.49 10.74
CA LEU A 118 -13.22 0.62 10.18
C LEU A 118 -12.88 -0.55 9.26
N MET A 119 -13.08 -1.79 9.70
CA MET A 119 -12.87 -2.98 8.85
C MET A 119 -13.74 -2.96 7.59
N GLY A 120 -14.98 -2.47 7.70
CA GLY A 120 -15.89 -2.32 6.58
C GLY A 120 -15.43 -1.27 5.58
N ILE A 121 -14.95 -0.12 6.04
CA ILE A 121 -14.49 0.98 5.20
C ILE A 121 -13.17 0.61 4.51
N GLU A 122 -12.20 0.15 5.25
CA GLU A 122 -10.84 -0.07 4.77
C GLU A 122 -10.73 -1.27 3.82
N THR A 123 -11.28 -2.42 4.21
CA THR A 123 -11.04 -3.66 3.46
C THR A 123 -12.31 -4.41 3.10
N ASN A 124 -13.50 -3.81 3.33
CA ASN A 124 -14.77 -4.50 3.17
C ASN A 124 -14.79 -5.85 3.92
N PHE A 125 -14.40 -5.80 5.20
CA PHE A 125 -14.28 -6.97 6.10
C PHE A 125 -13.27 -7.99 5.58
N GLY A 126 -12.07 -7.54 5.22
CA GLY A 126 -10.96 -8.37 4.76
C GLY A 126 -11.10 -8.95 3.34
N THR A 127 -12.21 -8.69 2.64
CA THR A 127 -12.38 -9.22 1.27
C THR A 127 -11.59 -8.44 0.22
N TYR A 128 -11.09 -7.26 0.54
CA TYR A 128 -10.28 -6.43 -0.35
C TYR A 128 -9.16 -5.73 0.44
N VAL A 129 -8.06 -6.41 0.61
CA VAL A 129 -6.86 -5.89 1.31
C VAL A 129 -5.86 -5.19 0.38
N GLY A 130 -6.22 -5.05 -0.91
CA GLY A 130 -5.33 -4.52 -1.94
C GLY A 130 -4.54 -5.62 -2.65
N LYS A 131 -4.06 -5.30 -3.87
CA LYS A 131 -3.32 -6.25 -4.73
C LYS A 131 -2.01 -5.67 -5.25
N MET A 132 -1.65 -4.46 -4.79
CA MET A 132 -0.42 -3.81 -5.24
C MET A 132 0.77 -4.36 -4.44
N ASP A 133 1.88 -4.59 -5.12
CA ASP A 133 3.16 -4.86 -4.48
C ASP A 133 3.61 -3.60 -3.72
N ILE A 134 3.66 -3.68 -2.39
CA ILE A 134 3.88 -2.53 -1.52
C ILE A 134 5.29 -1.98 -1.67
N LEU A 135 6.29 -2.85 -1.79
CA LEU A 135 7.67 -2.41 -1.97
C LEU A 135 7.84 -1.63 -3.27
N SER A 136 7.28 -2.12 -4.37
CA SER A 136 7.28 -1.41 -5.66
C SER A 136 6.48 -0.11 -5.60
N SER A 137 5.34 -0.10 -4.92
CA SER A 137 4.49 1.09 -4.76
C SER A 137 5.21 2.18 -3.98
N LEU A 138 5.72 1.87 -2.80
CA LEU A 138 6.48 2.81 -1.97
C LEU A 138 7.76 3.27 -2.66
N ALA A 139 8.49 2.38 -3.33
CA ALA A 139 9.68 2.75 -4.08
C ALA A 139 9.35 3.71 -5.23
N THR A 140 8.25 3.48 -5.96
CA THR A 140 7.81 4.37 -7.04
C THR A 140 7.42 5.74 -6.50
N LEU A 141 6.68 5.82 -5.40
CA LEU A 141 6.26 7.07 -4.77
C LEU A 141 7.44 7.80 -4.12
N SER A 142 8.42 7.08 -3.59
CA SER A 142 9.68 7.65 -3.08
C SER A 142 10.54 8.25 -4.20
N PHE A 143 10.49 7.65 -5.38
CA PHE A 143 11.15 8.16 -6.57
C PHE A 143 10.43 9.40 -7.15
N ASP A 144 9.09 9.47 -7.07
CA ASP A 144 8.30 10.62 -7.54
C ASP A 144 8.52 11.83 -6.64
N LYS A 145 8.70 13.01 -7.24
CA LYS A 145 9.11 14.23 -6.52
C LYS A 145 8.06 14.78 -5.55
N ARG A 146 6.76 14.47 -5.77
CA ARG A 146 5.65 15.16 -5.08
C ARG A 146 5.65 14.96 -3.57
N ARG A 147 5.80 13.72 -3.09
CA ARG A 147 5.83 13.37 -1.66
C ARG A 147 6.98 12.40 -1.35
N SER A 148 8.12 12.59 -2.02
CA SER A 148 9.23 11.63 -1.97
C SER A 148 9.79 11.43 -0.57
N GLU A 149 9.85 12.46 0.26
CA GLU A 149 10.33 12.37 1.64
C GLU A 149 9.40 11.48 2.48
N PHE A 150 8.09 11.73 2.44
CA PHE A 150 7.10 10.93 3.16
C PHE A 150 7.20 9.45 2.77
N PHE A 151 7.16 9.14 1.48
CA PHE A 151 7.19 7.75 1.02
C PHE A 151 8.57 7.08 1.20
N SER A 152 9.65 7.85 1.18
CA SER A 152 10.99 7.34 1.51
C SER A 152 11.07 6.92 2.99
N ASN A 153 10.47 7.68 3.89
CA ASN A 153 10.39 7.35 5.30
C ASN A 153 9.51 6.11 5.55
N GLU A 154 8.39 5.98 4.83
CA GLU A 154 7.55 4.78 4.90
C GLU A 154 8.29 3.54 4.38
N LEU A 155 9.00 3.66 3.25
CA LEU A 155 9.82 2.58 2.71
C LEU A 155 10.95 2.17 3.64
N LEU A 156 11.68 3.14 4.22
CA LEU A 156 12.72 2.86 5.23
C LEU A 156 12.14 2.15 6.45
N THR A 157 10.99 2.62 6.94
CA THR A 157 10.32 2.00 8.08
C THR A 157 9.91 0.57 7.77
N LEU A 158 9.36 0.32 6.58
CA LEU A 158 9.02 -1.03 6.14
C LEU A 158 10.25 -1.94 6.09
N LEU A 159 11.36 -1.46 5.52
CA LEU A 159 12.61 -2.23 5.46
C LEU A 159 13.17 -2.52 6.87
N ILE A 160 13.03 -1.60 7.84
CA ILE A 160 13.41 -1.82 9.24
C ILE A 160 12.54 -2.91 9.87
N LEU A 161 11.22 -2.91 9.62
CA LEU A 161 10.31 -3.95 10.13
C LEU A 161 10.66 -5.33 9.55
N ILE A 162 11.03 -5.38 8.26
CA ILE A 162 11.49 -6.61 7.60
C ILE A 162 12.85 -7.07 8.17
N GLU A 163 13.82 -6.15 8.36
CA GLU A 163 15.12 -6.45 8.96
C GLU A 163 14.98 -7.10 10.34
N LYS A 164 14.04 -6.58 11.14
CA LYS A 164 13.69 -7.10 12.46
C LYS A 164 12.84 -8.38 12.41
N LYS A 165 12.54 -8.92 11.23
CA LYS A 165 11.67 -10.09 11.02
C LYS A 165 10.26 -9.92 11.60
N GLN A 166 9.78 -8.71 11.70
CA GLN A 166 8.46 -8.37 12.20
C GLN A 166 7.41 -8.45 11.10
N ILE A 167 7.83 -8.34 9.83
CA ILE A 167 6.96 -8.46 8.64
C ILE A 167 7.65 -9.37 7.63
N ASP A 168 6.87 -10.28 7.03
CA ASP A 168 7.33 -11.10 5.91
C ASP A 168 7.13 -10.35 4.60
N TYR A 169 8.23 -10.00 3.93
CA TYR A 169 8.21 -9.26 2.67
C TYR A 169 7.59 -10.05 1.50
N LYS A 170 7.50 -11.37 1.59
CA LYS A 170 6.99 -12.23 0.53
C LYS A 170 5.48 -12.11 0.33
N THR A 171 4.76 -11.66 1.35
CA THR A 171 3.31 -11.56 1.37
C THR A 171 2.80 -10.12 1.42
N LEU A 172 3.66 -9.15 1.11
CA LEU A 172 3.35 -7.72 1.20
C LEU A 172 2.57 -7.22 -0.02
N TYR A 173 1.25 -7.44 0.02
CA TYR A 173 0.30 -6.84 -0.90
C TYR A 173 -0.66 -5.92 -0.16
N GLY A 174 -1.05 -4.83 -0.80
CA GLY A 174 -1.92 -3.83 -0.17
C GLY A 174 -2.38 -2.75 -1.12
N SER A 175 -2.53 -1.54 -0.60
CA SER A 175 -2.94 -0.37 -1.38
C SER A 175 -1.80 0.16 -2.26
N TRP A 176 -2.17 1.00 -3.22
CA TRP A 176 -1.19 1.72 -4.06
C TRP A 176 -0.29 2.67 -3.26
N ALA A 177 -0.75 3.14 -2.09
CA ALA A 177 0.00 4.05 -1.22
C ALA A 177 0.90 3.32 -0.20
N GLY A 178 0.90 1.99 -0.17
CA GLY A 178 1.74 1.22 0.75
C GLY A 178 1.07 0.83 2.07
N ALA A 179 -0.23 1.07 2.22
CA ALA A 179 -1.00 0.59 3.37
C ALA A 179 -1.40 -0.88 3.18
N PHE A 180 -1.43 -1.68 4.26
CA PHE A 180 -1.73 -3.10 4.20
C PHE A 180 -2.43 -3.64 5.46
N GLY A 181 -2.88 -4.89 5.37
CA GLY A 181 -3.63 -5.55 6.43
C GLY A 181 -5.11 -5.15 6.46
N PHE A 182 -5.85 -5.68 7.45
CA PHE A 182 -7.29 -5.46 7.60
C PHE A 182 -7.67 -3.98 7.77
N PHE A 183 -6.81 -3.20 8.43
CA PHE A 183 -7.02 -1.79 8.76
C PHE A 183 -6.22 -0.84 7.88
N GLN A 184 -5.56 -1.33 6.84
CA GLN A 184 -4.80 -0.54 5.88
C GLN A 184 -3.82 0.45 6.55
N PHE A 185 -3.04 -0.06 7.52
CA PHE A 185 -2.05 0.77 8.19
C PHE A 185 -0.80 0.98 7.34
N MET A 186 -0.25 2.18 7.42
CA MET A 186 1.06 2.50 6.87
C MET A 186 2.18 1.88 7.73
N PRO A 187 3.35 1.58 7.16
CA PRO A 187 4.50 1.04 7.92
C PRO A 187 4.85 1.83 9.17
N SER A 188 4.82 3.17 9.11
CA SER A 188 5.08 4.03 10.26
C SER A 188 4.03 3.87 11.37
N THR A 189 2.77 3.70 11.02
CA THR A 189 1.69 3.45 11.98
C THR A 189 1.91 2.14 12.71
N ILE A 190 2.24 1.07 11.97
CA ILE A 190 2.52 -0.24 12.54
C ILE A 190 3.70 -0.17 13.52
N LYS A 191 4.79 0.48 13.11
CA LYS A 191 5.98 0.66 13.96
C LYS A 191 5.66 1.45 15.24
N ASN A 192 4.98 2.58 15.10
CA ASN A 192 4.75 3.51 16.21
C ASN A 192 3.74 2.99 17.23
N LEU A 193 2.76 2.23 16.77
CA LEU A 193 1.73 1.64 17.63
C LEU A 193 2.07 0.20 18.06
N SER A 194 3.22 -0.33 17.69
CA SER A 194 3.61 -1.73 17.94
C SER A 194 2.58 -2.75 17.46
N LEU A 195 1.88 -2.44 16.36
CA LEU A 195 0.76 -3.22 15.81
C LEU A 195 1.22 -4.44 14.99
N ILE A 196 2.41 -4.93 15.20
CA ILE A 196 3.04 -5.99 14.38
C ILE A 196 2.19 -7.26 14.35
N HIS A 197 1.53 -7.59 15.46
CA HIS A 197 0.66 -8.77 15.55
C HIS A 197 -0.73 -8.59 14.92
N ILE A 198 -1.12 -7.36 14.58
CA ILE A 198 -2.42 -7.02 14.01
C ILE A 198 -2.38 -6.92 12.48
N SER A 199 -1.20 -6.75 11.90
CA SER A 199 -1.02 -6.49 10.47
C SER A 199 -0.84 -7.74 9.60
N GLU A 200 -0.64 -8.93 10.20
CA GLU A 200 -0.53 -10.19 9.45
C GLU A 200 -1.92 -10.83 9.23
N PRO A 201 -2.51 -10.73 8.02
CA PRO A 201 -3.86 -11.26 7.77
C PRO A 201 -3.93 -12.78 7.59
N THR A 202 -2.83 -13.51 7.62
CA THR A 202 -2.80 -14.72 6.79
C THR A 202 -2.60 -16.04 7.49
N ARG A 203 -2.34 -16.13 8.79
CA ARG A 203 -2.10 -17.43 9.45
C ARG A 203 -3.15 -17.88 10.45
N GLN A 204 -4.11 -17.03 10.81
CA GLN A 204 -5.12 -17.41 11.82
C GLN A 204 -6.56 -17.57 11.28
N TRP A 205 -6.76 -17.39 9.96
CA TRP A 205 -8.09 -17.43 9.35
C TRP A 205 -8.24 -18.48 8.24
N GLN A 206 -7.35 -19.49 8.20
CA GLN A 206 -7.55 -20.69 7.38
C GLN A 206 -8.07 -21.85 8.19
#